data_ce1ffc2db36227483dfcde6ac54f7b61
#
_entry.id   ce1ffc2db36227483dfcde6ac54f7b61
#
_cell.length_a   1.000
_cell.length_b   1.000
_cell.length_c   1.000
_cell.angle_alpha   90.00
_cell.angle_beta   90.00
_cell.angle_gamma   90.00
#
_symmetry.space_group_name_H-M   'P 1'
#
loop_
_entity.id
_entity.type
_entity.pdbx_description
1 polymer ?
#
loop_
_entity_poly.entity_id
_entity_poly.type
_entity_poly.pdbx_seq_one_letter_code
_entity_poly.pdbx_strand_id
1 'polypeptide(L)'
;MFINYFIGIIFMRITYMALISSLIFSVSSFVFPVWANDHQHHAMMPTTPPAATTAVYQTTGIVKQWDTDSVTISHAPIAELKWPAMTMAFTLPSRSGITPLPVNAPVTFSFTQNDSGYTLTAITPQQP
;
A
#
# COMPACT_ATOMS: atom_id res chain seq x y z
N MET A 1 -33.02 -21.71 16.09
CA MET A 1 -32.45 -22.69 15.16
C MET A 1 -31.29 -22.15 14.32
N PHE A 2 -30.92 -20.88 14.45
CA PHE A 2 -29.85 -20.24 13.65
C PHE A 2 -28.47 -20.15 14.32
N ILE A 3 -28.39 -20.42 15.64
CA ILE A 3 -27.13 -20.29 16.42
C ILE A 3 -26.16 -21.45 16.17
N ASN A 4 -26.68 -22.63 15.88
CA ASN A 4 -25.84 -23.82 15.66
C ASN A 4 -25.10 -23.84 14.31
N TYR A 5 -25.55 -23.06 13.33
CA TYR A 5 -24.92 -23.00 12.02
C TYR A 5 -23.62 -22.14 12.02
N PHE A 6 -23.59 -21.15 12.90
CA PHE A 6 -22.42 -20.24 13.01
C PHE A 6 -21.23 -20.87 13.74
N ILE A 7 -21.48 -21.77 14.68
CA ILE A 7 -20.44 -22.46 15.45
C ILE A 7 -19.74 -23.51 14.60
N GLY A 8 -20.45 -24.17 13.67
CA GLY A 8 -19.88 -25.17 12.77
C GLY A 8 -18.86 -24.61 11.78
N ILE A 9 -19.06 -23.36 11.32
CA ILE A 9 -18.17 -22.73 10.34
C ILE A 9 -16.85 -22.26 10.99
N ILE A 10 -16.89 -21.87 12.26
CA ILE A 10 -15.70 -21.45 13.00
C ILE A 10 -14.80 -22.63 13.33
N PHE A 11 -15.36 -23.77 13.71
CA PHE A 11 -14.58 -24.98 14.00
C PHE A 11 -13.94 -25.62 12.77
N MET A 12 -14.55 -25.49 11.59
CA MET A 12 -14.02 -26.06 10.36
C MET A 12 -12.81 -25.30 9.81
N ARG A 13 -12.61 -24.04 10.19
CA ARG A 13 -11.44 -23.23 9.79
C ARG A 13 -10.20 -23.45 10.66
N ILE A 14 -10.36 -23.94 11.89
CA ILE A 14 -9.25 -24.15 12.82
C ILE A 14 -8.53 -25.48 12.55
N THR A 15 -9.22 -26.47 12.03
CA THR A 15 -8.63 -27.79 11.73
C THR A 15 -7.81 -27.85 10.44
N TYR A 16 -7.95 -26.88 9.54
CA TYR A 16 -7.17 -26.84 8.30
C TYR A 16 -5.78 -26.20 8.44
N MET A 17 -5.51 -25.49 9.52
CA MET A 17 -4.22 -24.82 9.75
C MET A 17 -3.17 -25.69 10.47
N ALA A 18 -3.51 -26.90 10.91
CA ALA A 18 -2.61 -27.72 11.72
C ALA A 18 -1.86 -28.82 10.94
N LEU A 19 -2.01 -28.94 9.64
CA LEU A 19 -1.45 -30.05 8.85
C LEU A 19 -0.38 -29.66 7.80
N ILE A 20 0.07 -28.40 7.76
CA ILE A 20 1.16 -28.01 6.86
C ILE A 20 2.34 -27.49 7.67
N SER A 21 2.89 -28.33 8.53
CA SER A 21 4.17 -28.07 9.18
C SER A 21 4.94 -29.40 9.34
N SER A 22 5.35 -29.97 8.26
CA SER A 22 6.45 -30.96 8.25
C SER A 22 6.79 -31.30 6.81
N LEU A 23 7.76 -30.66 6.25
CA LEU A 23 8.79 -31.26 5.39
C LEU A 23 9.65 -30.14 4.77
N ILE A 24 10.94 -30.43 4.80
CA ILE A 24 12.05 -29.96 3.98
C ILE A 24 12.97 -28.98 4.67
N PHE A 25 13.81 -29.59 5.52
CA PHE A 25 15.15 -29.12 5.78
C PHE A 25 16.07 -29.82 4.75
N SER A 26 16.42 -29.12 3.69
CA SER A 26 17.45 -29.56 2.77
C SER A 26 18.54 -28.50 2.73
N VAL A 27 19.58 -28.75 3.52
CA VAL A 27 20.82 -27.98 3.53
C VAL A 27 21.54 -28.23 2.21
N SER A 28 21.63 -27.22 1.38
CA SER A 28 22.52 -27.22 0.23
C SER A 28 23.57 -26.13 0.43
N SER A 29 24.73 -26.55 0.95
CA SER A 29 25.91 -25.70 1.08
C SER A 29 26.50 -25.43 -0.30
N PHE A 30 26.22 -24.26 -0.85
CA PHE A 30 26.97 -23.76 -2.00
C PHE A 30 28.13 -22.90 -1.52
N VAL A 31 29.32 -23.46 -1.64
CA VAL A 31 30.62 -22.76 -1.46
C VAL A 31 30.88 -22.00 -2.76
N PHE A 32 30.83 -20.68 -2.73
CA PHE A 32 31.32 -19.84 -3.82
C PHE A 32 32.78 -19.46 -3.55
N PRO A 33 33.71 -19.58 -4.55
CA PRO A 33 35.04 -19.11 -4.41
C PRO A 33 35.08 -17.58 -4.33
N VAL A 34 35.67 -17.08 -3.26
CA VAL A 34 36.03 -15.66 -3.10
C VAL A 34 37.16 -15.33 -4.08
N TRP A 35 36.88 -14.54 -5.09
CA TRP A 35 37.90 -13.85 -5.85
C TRP A 35 38.21 -12.54 -5.11
N ALA A 36 39.35 -12.55 -4.41
CA ALA A 36 39.89 -11.32 -3.88
C ALA A 36 40.37 -10.48 -5.06
N ASN A 37 39.75 -9.34 -5.29
CA ASN A 37 40.29 -8.30 -6.14
C ASN A 37 40.58 -7.08 -5.27
N ASP A 38 41.84 -6.89 -5.04
CA ASP A 38 42.48 -5.81 -4.32
C ASP A 38 42.38 -4.53 -5.18
N HIS A 39 41.57 -3.56 -4.78
CA HIS A 39 41.67 -2.20 -5.30
C HIS A 39 41.34 -1.16 -4.22
N GLN A 40 42.43 -0.61 -3.68
CA GLN A 40 42.72 0.80 -3.39
C GLN A 40 41.60 1.70 -2.85
N HIS A 41 41.90 2.17 -1.67
CA HIS A 41 41.47 3.38 -0.98
C HIS A 41 40.82 4.46 -1.86
N HIS A 42 39.51 4.60 -1.77
CA HIS A 42 38.89 5.88 -1.99
C HIS A 42 38.16 6.28 -0.71
N ALA A 43 38.38 7.56 -0.33
CA ALA A 43 37.88 8.21 0.86
C ALA A 43 36.40 7.87 1.12
N MET A 44 36.12 7.45 2.35
CA MET A 44 34.73 7.32 2.86
C MET A 44 34.07 8.68 2.87
N MET A 45 33.32 9.00 1.83
CA MET A 45 32.19 9.89 1.99
C MET A 45 31.12 9.11 2.79
N PRO A 46 30.54 9.68 3.85
CA PRO A 46 29.38 9.08 4.49
C PRO A 46 28.26 9.01 3.45
N THR A 47 28.01 7.84 2.91
CA THR A 47 26.83 7.56 2.11
C THR A 47 25.65 7.62 3.09
N THR A 48 25.05 8.78 3.20
CA THR A 48 23.71 8.90 3.77
C THR A 48 22.83 7.91 2.99
N PRO A 49 22.14 6.96 3.65
CA PRO A 49 21.22 6.08 2.95
C PRO A 49 20.25 6.98 2.17
N PRO A 50 19.95 6.71 0.90
CA PRO A 50 18.95 7.47 0.20
C PRO A 50 17.68 7.40 1.04
N ALA A 51 17.21 8.57 1.49
CA ALA A 51 15.91 8.66 2.14
C ALA A 51 14.93 7.94 1.19
N ALA A 52 14.22 6.95 1.71
CA ALA A 52 13.24 6.22 0.93
C ALA A 52 12.26 7.25 0.36
N THR A 53 12.42 7.57 -0.92
CA THR A 53 11.56 8.54 -1.59
C THR A 53 10.22 7.85 -1.73
N THR A 54 9.28 8.17 -0.85
CA THR A 54 7.91 7.68 -0.94
C THR A 54 7.35 8.17 -2.27
N ALA A 55 7.03 7.24 -3.16
CA ALA A 55 6.49 7.58 -4.47
C ALA A 55 5.14 8.29 -4.30
N VAL A 56 4.99 9.43 -4.96
CA VAL A 56 3.73 10.18 -5.01
C VAL A 56 3.08 9.92 -6.36
N TYR A 57 1.84 9.45 -6.32
CA TYR A 57 1.02 9.20 -7.50
C TYR A 57 -0.03 10.27 -7.65
N GLN A 58 -0.32 10.69 -8.88
CA GLN A 58 -1.35 11.68 -9.18
C GLN A 58 -2.34 11.14 -10.21
N THR A 59 -3.62 11.39 -9.96
CA THR A 59 -4.70 10.99 -10.87
C THR A 59 -5.92 11.88 -10.68
N THR A 60 -6.95 11.60 -11.47
CA THR A 60 -8.25 12.28 -11.39
C THR A 60 -9.32 11.32 -10.92
N GLY A 61 -10.40 11.86 -10.37
CA GLY A 61 -11.52 11.05 -9.90
C GLY A 61 -12.74 11.87 -9.52
N ILE A 62 -13.71 11.18 -8.95
CA ILE A 62 -14.96 11.76 -8.45
C ILE A 62 -15.11 11.34 -6.99
N VAL A 63 -15.33 12.31 -6.10
CA VAL A 63 -15.60 12.06 -4.68
C VAL A 63 -16.91 11.30 -4.54
N LYS A 64 -16.89 10.16 -3.86
CA LYS A 64 -18.07 9.34 -3.58
C LYS A 64 -18.55 9.46 -2.14
N GLN A 65 -17.61 9.61 -1.22
CA GLN A 65 -17.91 9.76 0.20
C GLN A 65 -16.76 10.52 0.87
N TRP A 66 -17.09 11.31 1.88
CA TRP A 66 -16.11 12.02 2.70
C TRP A 66 -16.38 11.75 4.17
N ASP A 67 -15.39 11.17 4.86
CA ASP A 67 -15.45 10.84 6.28
C ASP A 67 -14.43 11.69 7.06
N THR A 68 -14.38 11.52 8.36
CA THR A 68 -13.48 12.30 9.24
C THR A 68 -12.00 12.06 8.97
N ASP A 69 -11.63 10.83 8.63
CA ASP A 69 -10.26 10.35 8.48
C ASP A 69 -9.97 9.71 7.11
N SER A 70 -10.97 9.70 6.23
CA SER A 70 -10.85 9.08 4.92
C SER A 70 -11.74 9.74 3.87
N VAL A 71 -11.38 9.56 2.61
CA VAL A 71 -12.21 9.94 1.48
C VAL A 71 -12.27 8.79 0.48
N THR A 72 -13.47 8.46 0.03
CA THR A 72 -13.70 7.46 -1.02
C THR A 72 -13.80 8.16 -2.36
N ILE A 73 -12.93 7.77 -3.31
CA ILE A 73 -12.85 8.37 -4.64
C ILE A 73 -12.96 7.27 -5.70
N SER A 74 -13.79 7.52 -6.71
CA SER A 74 -13.81 6.75 -7.95
C SER A 74 -12.77 7.37 -8.88
N HIS A 75 -11.63 6.73 -9.06
CA HIS A 75 -10.51 7.28 -9.80
C HIS A 75 -10.33 6.67 -11.20
N ALA A 76 -9.70 7.43 -12.08
CA ALA A 76 -9.25 6.99 -13.40
C ALA A 76 -8.13 5.92 -13.28
N PRO A 77 -7.83 5.17 -14.34
CA PRO A 77 -6.72 4.22 -14.35
C PRO A 77 -5.40 4.90 -13.98
N ILE A 78 -4.54 4.19 -13.23
CA ILE A 78 -3.20 4.66 -12.85
C ILE A 78 -2.18 3.70 -13.47
N ALA A 79 -1.58 4.13 -14.57
CA ALA A 79 -0.70 3.28 -15.37
C ALA A 79 0.55 2.81 -14.60
N GLU A 80 1.14 3.68 -13.77
CA GLU A 80 2.32 3.39 -12.96
C GLU A 80 2.08 2.25 -11.97
N LEU A 81 0.85 2.13 -11.47
CA LEU A 81 0.43 1.06 -10.54
C LEU A 81 -0.25 -0.11 -11.27
N LYS A 82 -0.46 0.00 -12.59
CA LYS A 82 -1.25 -0.96 -13.39
C LYS A 82 -2.68 -1.14 -12.83
N TRP A 83 -3.24 -0.08 -12.27
CA TRP A 83 -4.59 -0.11 -11.72
C TRP A 83 -5.62 0.29 -12.76
N PRO A 84 -6.72 -0.45 -12.86
CA PRO A 84 -7.89 -0.01 -13.63
C PRO A 84 -8.64 1.12 -12.93
N ALA A 85 -9.59 1.73 -13.61
CA ALA A 85 -10.56 2.62 -12.95
C ALA A 85 -11.32 1.85 -11.86
N MET A 86 -11.32 2.37 -10.63
CA MET A 86 -11.98 1.74 -9.50
C MET A 86 -12.38 2.77 -8.43
N THR A 87 -13.14 2.31 -7.44
CA THR A 87 -13.53 3.14 -6.29
C THR A 87 -12.85 2.59 -5.04
N MET A 88 -12.10 3.44 -4.33
CA MET A 88 -11.40 3.05 -3.12
C MET A 88 -11.30 4.20 -2.11
N ALA A 89 -11.00 3.86 -0.86
CA ALA A 89 -10.79 4.83 0.20
C ALA A 89 -9.30 5.21 0.32
N PHE A 90 -9.06 6.49 0.56
CA PHE A 90 -7.74 7.05 0.87
C PHE A 90 -7.78 7.67 2.27
N THR A 91 -6.78 7.38 3.08
CA THR A 91 -6.64 7.96 4.42
C THR A 91 -6.30 9.45 4.33
N LEU A 92 -6.96 10.27 5.13
CA LEU A 92 -6.65 11.69 5.28
C LEU A 92 -5.59 11.88 6.37
N PRO A 93 -4.52 12.64 6.12
CA PRO A 93 -3.55 12.95 7.17
C PRO A 93 -4.20 13.79 8.28
N SER A 94 -3.98 13.42 9.53
CA SER A 94 -4.63 14.03 10.72
C SER A 94 -4.44 15.55 10.90
N ARG A 95 -3.57 16.18 10.11
CA ARG A 95 -3.26 17.62 10.16
C ARG A 95 -3.14 18.25 8.77
N SER A 96 -3.80 17.69 7.80
CA SER A 96 -3.62 18.11 6.39
C SER A 96 -4.20 19.47 6.03
N GLY A 97 -5.10 20.01 6.84
CA GLY A 97 -5.85 21.21 6.47
C GLY A 97 -6.69 21.04 5.18
N ILE A 98 -6.90 19.80 4.74
CA ILE A 98 -7.68 19.51 3.55
C ILE A 98 -9.15 19.78 3.84
N THR A 99 -9.75 20.68 3.05
CA THR A 99 -11.16 21.03 3.18
C THR A 99 -12.03 19.95 2.54
N PRO A 100 -13.08 19.47 3.23
CA PRO A 100 -14.03 18.53 2.65
C PRO A 100 -14.66 19.04 1.35
N LEU A 101 -14.74 18.16 0.36
CA LEU A 101 -15.37 18.45 -0.92
C LEU A 101 -16.71 17.70 -1.02
N PRO A 102 -17.68 18.26 -1.75
CA PRO A 102 -18.98 17.65 -1.89
C PRO A 102 -18.91 16.32 -2.66
N VAL A 103 -19.86 15.43 -2.36
CA VAL A 103 -20.04 14.19 -3.12
C VAL A 103 -20.33 14.53 -4.59
N ASN A 104 -19.78 13.74 -5.49
CA ASN A 104 -19.78 13.92 -6.95
C ASN A 104 -18.90 15.08 -7.46
N ALA A 105 -18.10 15.73 -6.62
CA ALA A 105 -17.12 16.69 -7.10
C ALA A 105 -16.03 16.00 -7.94
N PRO A 106 -15.75 16.47 -9.18
CA PRO A 106 -14.60 16.04 -9.94
C PRO A 106 -13.34 16.63 -9.31
N VAL A 107 -12.31 15.81 -9.14
CA VAL A 107 -11.08 16.20 -8.45
C VAL A 107 -9.83 15.69 -9.18
N THR A 108 -8.74 16.42 -9.01
CA THR A 108 -7.37 15.93 -9.20
C THR A 108 -6.77 15.72 -7.82
N PHE A 109 -6.17 14.58 -7.57
CA PHE A 109 -5.60 14.28 -6.27
C PHE A 109 -4.28 13.53 -6.38
N SER A 110 -3.49 13.64 -5.32
CA SER A 110 -2.22 12.93 -5.16
C SER A 110 -2.23 12.11 -3.89
N PHE A 111 -1.58 10.97 -3.92
CA PHE A 111 -1.49 10.07 -2.78
C PHE A 111 -0.13 9.35 -2.75
N THR A 112 0.20 8.82 -1.59
CA THR A 112 1.36 7.95 -1.38
C THR A 112 0.90 6.59 -0.90
N GLN A 113 1.72 5.57 -1.20
CA GLN A 113 1.56 4.24 -0.64
C GLN A 113 2.54 4.05 0.52
N ASN A 114 2.05 3.51 1.62
CA ASN A 114 2.84 3.12 2.78
C ASN A 114 2.31 1.80 3.36
N ASP A 115 2.94 1.30 4.41
CA ASP A 115 2.57 0.03 5.05
C ASP A 115 1.14 0.03 5.62
N SER A 116 0.57 1.20 5.88
CA SER A 116 -0.80 1.37 6.40
C SER A 116 -1.84 1.53 5.28
N GLY A 117 -1.43 1.57 4.01
CA GLY A 117 -2.31 1.73 2.86
C GLY A 117 -2.01 2.96 2.01
N TYR A 118 -3.04 3.65 1.55
CA TYR A 118 -2.95 4.79 0.64
C TYR A 118 -3.35 6.06 1.36
N THR A 119 -2.41 6.99 1.48
CA THR A 119 -2.63 8.27 2.16
C THR A 119 -2.71 9.40 1.15
N LEU A 120 -3.79 10.17 1.20
CA LEU A 120 -3.97 11.36 0.37
C LEU A 120 -2.95 12.43 0.77
N THR A 121 -2.27 13.02 -0.19
CA THR A 121 -1.30 14.11 0.04
C THR A 121 -1.82 15.46 -0.42
N ALA A 122 -2.64 15.48 -1.47
CA ALA A 122 -3.28 16.68 -1.97
C ALA A 122 -4.58 16.33 -2.71
N ILE A 123 -5.54 17.24 -2.69
CA ILE A 123 -6.76 17.15 -3.50
C ILE A 123 -7.20 18.56 -3.92
N THR A 124 -7.58 18.70 -5.17
CA THR A 124 -8.03 19.96 -5.76
C THR A 124 -9.27 19.71 -6.59
N PRO A 125 -10.35 20.48 -6.41
CA PRO A 125 -11.51 20.38 -7.29
C PRO A 125 -11.13 20.78 -8.71
N GLN A 126 -11.61 20.02 -9.69
CA GLN A 126 -11.51 20.43 -11.08
C GLN A 126 -12.57 21.47 -11.35
N GLN A 127 -12.15 22.63 -11.84
CA GLN A 127 -13.09 23.62 -12.35
C GLN A 127 -13.58 23.18 -13.74
N PRO A 128 -14.85 23.41 -14.03
CA PRO A 128 -15.41 23.12 -15.34
C PRO A 128 -14.80 23.99 -16.44
#